data_4f2eb0efc7e8b7b4a09d1cfb78266fde
#
_entry.id   4f2eb0efc7e8b7b4a09d1cfb78266fde
#
_cell.length_a   1.000
_cell.length_b   1.000
_cell.length_c   1.000
_cell.angle_alpha   90.00
_cell.angle_beta   90.00
_cell.angle_gamma   90.00
#
_symmetry.space_group_name_H-M   'P 1'
#
loop_
_entity.id
_entity.type
_entity.pdbx_description
1 polymer ?
#
loop_
_entity_poly.entity_id
_entity_poly.type
_entity_poly.pdbx_seq_one_letter_code
_entity_poly.pdbx_strand_id
1 'polypeptide(L)'
;MSEGIVYQNKDILFKILGQTYKEKSFAAYGIDLPPIRELLPTDLPKIAANEKSIDNLFLLEDGTYAIVDYESVYKKANKIKYLNYIARVMEKYFKEDETFNLRLIVIYTSDVQCAEPTLETDCFTLRTEQAFLSHIDGEIRKKTGIFTHGGIEEEVSIPKRN
;
A
#
# COMPACT_ATOMS: atom_id res chain seq x y z
N MET A 1 -18.66 15.80 12.86
CA MET A 1 -19.04 15.55 11.44
C MET A 1 -17.90 15.73 10.42
N SER A 2 -16.67 15.97 10.84
CA SER A 2 -15.54 16.17 9.92
C SER A 2 -14.68 14.91 9.65
N GLU A 3 -14.78 13.87 10.46
CA GLU A 3 -13.94 12.67 10.32
C GLU A 3 -14.27 11.80 9.11
N GLY A 4 -15.54 11.71 8.72
CA GLY A 4 -15.95 10.86 7.56
C GLY A 4 -15.46 11.39 6.21
N ILE A 5 -15.37 12.71 6.05
CA ILE A 5 -14.93 13.36 4.79
C ILE A 5 -13.41 13.21 4.61
N VAL A 6 -12.65 13.23 5.69
CA VAL A 6 -11.19 13.06 5.67
C VAL A 6 -10.81 11.62 5.29
N TYR A 7 -11.55 10.61 5.76
CA TYR A 7 -11.31 9.22 5.41
C TYR A 7 -11.62 8.91 3.94
N GLN A 8 -12.74 9.41 3.41
CA GLN A 8 -13.09 9.23 1.98
C GLN A 8 -12.08 9.90 1.05
N ASN A 9 -11.57 11.08 1.41
CA ASN A 9 -10.56 11.77 0.62
C ASN A 9 -9.21 11.03 0.62
N LYS A 10 -8.85 10.37 1.72
CA LYS A 10 -7.64 9.55 1.81
C LYS A 10 -7.72 8.33 0.88
N ASP A 11 -8.83 7.61 0.89
CA ASP A 11 -9.05 6.44 0.02
C ASP A 11 -9.05 6.81 -1.47
N ILE A 12 -9.67 7.94 -1.82
CA ILE A 12 -9.67 8.46 -3.19
C ILE A 12 -8.25 8.86 -3.61
N LEU A 13 -7.51 9.54 -2.76
CA LEU A 13 -6.13 9.96 -3.04
C LEU A 13 -5.22 8.75 -3.24
N PHE A 14 -5.31 7.73 -2.39
CA PHE A 14 -4.50 6.52 -2.53
C PHE A 14 -4.87 5.71 -3.77
N LYS A 15 -6.14 5.65 -4.15
CA LYS A 15 -6.57 5.03 -5.42
C LYS A 15 -6.04 5.80 -6.64
N ILE A 16 -6.08 7.13 -6.61
CA ILE A 16 -5.51 7.97 -7.67
C ILE A 16 -3.99 7.77 -7.75
N LEU A 17 -3.29 7.74 -6.63
CA LEU A 17 -1.87 7.45 -6.56
C LEU A 17 -1.57 6.05 -7.12
N GLY A 18 -2.37 5.04 -6.78
CA GLY A 18 -2.27 3.70 -7.33
C GLY A 18 -2.37 3.67 -8.86
N GLN A 19 -3.31 4.42 -9.44
CA GLN A 19 -3.45 4.54 -10.90
C GLN A 19 -2.27 5.27 -11.56
N THR A 20 -1.69 6.25 -10.87
CA THR A 20 -0.52 7.00 -11.34
C THR A 20 0.76 6.15 -11.37
N TYR A 21 0.78 5.01 -10.65
CA TYR A 21 1.96 4.13 -10.56
C TYR A 21 2.02 3.02 -11.61
N LYS A 22 1.07 2.97 -12.54
CA LYS A 22 1.18 2.04 -13.67
C LYS A 22 2.53 2.22 -14.37
N GLU A 23 3.23 1.10 -14.64
CA GLU A 23 4.59 1.05 -15.19
C GLU A 23 5.70 1.54 -14.24
N LYS A 24 5.36 1.93 -13.01
CA LYS A 24 6.33 2.25 -11.97
C LYS A 24 6.61 1.03 -11.10
N SER A 25 7.71 1.07 -10.37
CA SER A 25 8.11 -0.01 -9.48
C SER A 25 8.03 0.41 -8.01
N PHE A 26 8.00 -0.56 -7.13
CA PHE A 26 8.09 -0.34 -5.69
C PHE A 26 9.50 0.03 -5.21
N ALA A 27 10.47 0.13 -6.12
CA ALA A 27 11.84 0.54 -5.81
C ALA A 27 11.93 1.90 -5.11
N ALA A 28 11.00 2.82 -5.39
CA ALA A 28 10.90 4.10 -4.70
C ALA A 28 10.66 3.96 -3.19
N TYR A 29 10.13 2.81 -2.75
CA TYR A 29 9.90 2.47 -1.34
C TYR A 29 11.00 1.54 -0.78
N GLY A 30 12.06 1.28 -1.56
CA GLY A 30 13.12 0.34 -1.19
C GLY A 30 12.70 -1.12 -1.25
N ILE A 31 11.64 -1.45 -1.97
CA ILE A 31 11.13 -2.81 -2.16
C ILE A 31 11.45 -3.25 -3.59
N ASP A 32 12.17 -4.36 -3.71
CA ASP A 32 12.58 -4.92 -4.99
C ASP A 32 11.50 -5.86 -5.52
N LEU A 33 10.67 -5.34 -6.42
CA LEU A 33 9.61 -6.06 -7.12
C LEU A 33 9.58 -5.66 -8.61
N PRO A 34 9.04 -6.54 -9.48
CA PRO A 34 8.77 -6.20 -10.87
C PRO A 34 7.88 -4.96 -11.01
N PRO A 35 7.93 -4.26 -12.15
CA PRO A 35 7.04 -3.13 -12.41
C PRO A 35 5.56 -3.50 -12.33
N ILE A 36 4.74 -2.53 -11.98
CA ILE A 36 3.29 -2.66 -11.90
C ILE A 36 2.74 -2.78 -13.31
N ARG A 37 2.08 -3.89 -13.60
CA ARG A 37 1.38 -4.12 -14.86
C ARG A 37 -0.01 -3.47 -14.84
N GLU A 38 -0.75 -3.68 -13.77
CA GLU A 38 -2.15 -3.30 -13.70
C GLU A 38 -2.61 -3.08 -12.26
N LEU A 39 -3.47 -2.07 -12.06
CA LEU A 39 -4.23 -1.88 -10.83
C LEU A 39 -5.53 -2.69 -10.94
N LEU A 40 -5.75 -3.60 -9.99
CA LEU A 40 -6.92 -4.45 -9.97
C LEU A 40 -8.05 -3.86 -9.10
N PRO A 41 -9.33 -4.21 -9.38
CA PRO A 41 -10.44 -3.85 -8.51
C PRO A 41 -10.26 -4.37 -7.08
N THR A 42 -10.59 -3.54 -6.11
CA THR A 42 -10.48 -3.85 -4.68
C THR A 42 -11.81 -4.24 -4.02
N ASP A 43 -12.91 -4.22 -4.77
CA ASP A 43 -14.24 -4.69 -4.40
C ASP A 43 -14.32 -6.22 -4.41
N LEU A 44 -13.55 -6.85 -3.55
CA LEU A 44 -13.48 -8.29 -3.43
C LEU A 44 -14.67 -8.84 -2.63
N PRO A 45 -15.04 -10.14 -2.81
CA PRO A 45 -16.09 -10.76 -2.03
C PRO A 45 -15.88 -10.52 -0.53
N LYS A 46 -16.93 -10.11 0.16
CA LYS A 46 -16.89 -9.86 1.61
C LYS A 46 -17.26 -11.14 2.36
N ILE A 47 -16.38 -11.57 3.25
CA ILE A 47 -16.65 -12.69 4.16
C ILE A 47 -17.52 -12.23 5.33
N ALA A 48 -17.44 -10.94 5.72
CA ALA A 48 -18.25 -10.34 6.76
C ALA A 48 -18.64 -8.88 6.45
N ALA A 49 -19.78 -8.43 6.97
CA ALA A 49 -20.39 -7.14 6.64
C ALA A 49 -19.58 -5.90 7.09
N ASN A 50 -18.58 -6.06 7.97
CA ASN A 50 -17.81 -4.97 8.60
C ASN A 50 -16.33 -4.97 8.19
N GLU A 51 -15.95 -5.63 7.09
CA GLU A 51 -14.56 -5.69 6.68
C GLU A 51 -14.11 -4.42 5.96
N LYS A 52 -12.92 -3.97 6.32
CA LYS A 52 -12.23 -2.88 5.63
C LYS A 52 -11.90 -3.30 4.20
N SER A 53 -11.97 -2.37 3.27
CA SER A 53 -11.54 -2.59 1.88
C SER A 53 -10.01 -2.64 1.79
N ILE A 54 -9.50 -3.38 0.82
CA ILE A 54 -8.09 -3.31 0.41
C ILE A 54 -7.85 -1.93 -0.21
N ASP A 55 -6.75 -1.26 0.18
CA ASP A 55 -6.42 0.05 -0.40
C ASP A 55 -6.07 -0.07 -1.88
N ASN A 56 -5.12 -0.93 -2.21
CA ASN A 56 -4.75 -1.21 -3.59
C ASN A 56 -4.40 -2.68 -3.79
N LEU A 57 -4.74 -3.19 -4.97
CA LEU A 57 -4.34 -4.50 -5.45
C LEU A 57 -3.75 -4.35 -6.86
N PHE A 58 -2.51 -4.77 -7.03
CA PHE A 58 -1.78 -4.70 -8.29
C PHE A 58 -1.51 -6.10 -8.84
N LEU A 59 -1.49 -6.19 -10.17
CA LEU A 59 -0.89 -7.29 -10.89
C LEU A 59 0.46 -6.79 -11.44
N LEU A 60 1.53 -7.48 -11.09
CA LEU A 60 2.89 -7.18 -11.55
C LEU A 60 3.17 -7.84 -12.90
N GLU A 61 4.24 -7.42 -13.58
CA GLU A 61 4.59 -7.93 -14.90
C GLU A 61 4.95 -9.42 -14.90
N ASP A 62 5.44 -9.95 -13.78
CA ASP A 62 5.74 -11.37 -13.60
C ASP A 62 4.53 -12.23 -13.23
N GLY A 63 3.33 -11.64 -13.16
CA GLY A 63 2.10 -12.30 -12.76
C GLY A 63 1.87 -12.37 -11.24
N THR A 64 2.72 -11.75 -10.43
CA THR A 64 2.53 -11.67 -8.97
C THR A 64 1.43 -10.67 -8.62
N TYR A 65 0.53 -11.06 -7.72
CA TYR A 65 -0.42 -10.15 -7.09
C TYR A 65 0.25 -9.42 -5.92
N ALA A 66 0.05 -8.12 -5.82
CA ALA A 66 0.59 -7.30 -4.74
C ALA A 66 -0.54 -6.53 -4.04
N ILE A 67 -0.84 -6.91 -2.81
CA ILE A 67 -1.71 -6.15 -1.92
C ILE A 67 -0.88 -5.03 -1.31
N VAL A 68 -1.36 -3.80 -1.39
CA VAL A 68 -0.71 -2.64 -0.77
C VAL A 68 -1.68 -1.98 0.19
N ASP A 69 -1.24 -1.78 1.42
CA ASP A 69 -1.99 -1.13 2.49
C ASP A 69 -1.17 0.03 3.05
N TYR A 70 -1.84 1.13 3.41
CA TYR A 70 -1.20 2.32 3.95
C TYR A 70 -1.60 2.50 5.41
N GLU A 71 -0.61 2.58 6.30
CA GLU A 71 -0.83 2.67 7.73
C GLU A 71 -0.17 3.89 8.35
N SER A 72 -0.94 4.67 9.09
CA SER A 72 -0.43 5.80 9.87
C SER A 72 -0.03 5.42 11.29
N VAL A 73 -0.42 4.22 11.75
CA VAL A 73 -0.11 3.69 13.08
C VAL A 73 0.14 2.19 12.97
N TYR A 74 1.21 1.71 13.59
CA TYR A 74 1.41 0.27 13.70
C TYR A 74 0.49 -0.33 14.77
N LYS A 75 -0.27 -1.36 14.38
CA LYS A 75 -1.07 -2.20 15.27
C LYS A 75 -0.87 -3.66 14.90
N LYS A 76 -0.44 -4.48 15.85
CA LYS A 76 -0.29 -5.94 15.63
C LYS A 76 -1.59 -6.59 15.14
N ALA A 77 -2.75 -6.10 15.63
CA ALA A 77 -4.08 -6.55 15.22
C ALA A 77 -4.37 -6.35 13.71
N ASN A 78 -3.67 -5.43 13.02
CA ASN A 78 -3.83 -5.25 11.58
C ASN A 78 -3.43 -6.50 10.78
N LYS A 79 -2.64 -7.39 11.35
CA LYS A 79 -2.30 -8.68 10.72
C LYS A 79 -3.52 -9.58 10.49
N ILE A 80 -4.54 -9.48 11.33
CA ILE A 80 -5.82 -10.17 11.11
C ILE A 80 -6.54 -9.60 9.87
N LYS A 81 -6.55 -8.27 9.74
CA LYS A 81 -7.05 -7.59 8.53
C LYS A 81 -6.34 -8.09 7.28
N TYR A 82 -5.03 -8.24 7.32
CA TYR A 82 -4.24 -8.70 6.18
C TYR A 82 -4.52 -10.16 5.81
N LEU A 83 -4.77 -11.04 6.78
CA LEU A 83 -5.19 -12.41 6.50
C LEU A 83 -6.51 -12.45 5.74
N ASN A 84 -7.46 -11.60 6.11
CA ASN A 84 -8.73 -11.46 5.39
C ASN A 84 -8.51 -10.95 3.96
N TYR A 85 -7.62 -10.00 3.75
CA TYR A 85 -7.28 -9.52 2.41
C TYR A 85 -6.68 -10.63 1.53
N ILE A 86 -5.73 -11.38 2.07
CA ILE A 86 -5.10 -12.52 1.39
C ILE A 86 -6.16 -13.55 1.01
N ALA A 87 -7.03 -13.95 1.95
CA ALA A 87 -8.08 -14.92 1.69
C ALA A 87 -9.02 -14.49 0.56
N ARG A 88 -9.43 -13.23 0.53
CA ARG A 88 -10.31 -12.67 -0.51
C ARG A 88 -9.65 -12.59 -1.88
N VAL A 89 -8.36 -12.25 -1.93
CA VAL A 89 -7.60 -12.24 -3.19
C VAL A 89 -7.45 -13.66 -3.70
N MET A 90 -7.13 -14.61 -2.83
CA MET A 90 -7.04 -16.02 -3.19
C MET A 90 -8.39 -16.56 -3.67
N GLU A 91 -9.49 -16.28 -2.99
CA GLU A 91 -10.83 -16.70 -3.40
C GLU A 91 -11.18 -16.24 -4.82
N LYS A 92 -10.76 -15.05 -5.21
CA LYS A 92 -11.07 -14.47 -6.53
C LYS A 92 -10.11 -14.91 -7.64
N TYR A 93 -8.82 -15.07 -7.34
CA TYR A 93 -7.79 -15.20 -8.38
C TYR A 93 -7.02 -16.52 -8.33
N PHE A 94 -7.10 -17.29 -7.25
CA PHE A 94 -6.43 -18.59 -7.16
C PHE A 94 -7.07 -19.60 -8.13
N LYS A 95 -6.21 -20.32 -8.86
CA LYS A 95 -6.60 -21.44 -9.73
C LYS A 95 -5.68 -22.61 -9.45
N GLU A 96 -6.24 -23.82 -9.37
CA GLU A 96 -5.52 -25.03 -8.98
C GLU A 96 -4.37 -25.38 -9.94
N ASP A 97 -4.54 -25.10 -11.23
CA ASP A 97 -3.58 -25.47 -12.28
C ASP A 97 -2.55 -24.37 -12.60
N GLU A 98 -2.58 -23.22 -11.88
CA GLU A 98 -1.71 -22.08 -12.12
C GLU A 98 -0.84 -21.77 -10.90
N THR A 99 0.40 -21.33 -11.14
CA THR A 99 1.23 -20.78 -10.05
C THR A 99 0.61 -19.47 -9.55
N PHE A 100 0.33 -19.40 -8.25
CA PHE A 100 -0.22 -18.22 -7.62
C PHE A 100 0.81 -17.57 -6.69
N ASN A 101 1.28 -16.39 -7.06
CA ASN A 101 2.21 -15.59 -6.27
C ASN A 101 1.48 -14.37 -5.71
N LEU A 102 1.61 -14.15 -4.41
CA LEU A 102 0.99 -13.03 -3.70
C LEU A 102 1.98 -12.40 -2.74
N ARG A 103 2.09 -11.07 -2.80
CA ARG A 103 2.90 -10.25 -1.89
C ARG A 103 1.99 -9.30 -1.11
N LEU A 104 2.34 -9.07 0.13
CA LEU A 104 1.66 -8.11 1.00
C LEU A 104 2.64 -7.02 1.41
N ILE A 105 2.35 -5.80 0.99
CA ILE A 105 3.19 -4.62 1.19
C ILE A 105 2.45 -3.66 2.11
N VAL A 106 3.10 -3.21 3.17
CA VAL A 106 2.57 -2.19 4.08
C VAL A 106 3.47 -0.97 4.03
N ILE A 107 2.89 0.15 3.64
CA ILE A 107 3.59 1.43 3.56
C ILE A 107 3.18 2.26 4.78
N TYR A 108 4.14 2.48 5.67
CA TYR A 108 3.95 3.26 6.89
C TYR A 108 4.24 4.74 6.64
N THR A 109 3.37 5.60 7.16
CA THR A 109 3.61 7.05 7.15
C THR A 109 4.81 7.43 8.02
N SER A 110 5.26 8.69 7.91
CA SER A 110 6.48 9.18 8.56
C SER A 110 6.47 9.12 10.10
N ASP A 111 5.30 8.93 10.70
CA ASP A 111 5.17 8.82 12.17
C ASP A 111 5.55 7.42 12.69
N VAL A 112 5.56 6.42 11.80
CA VAL A 112 5.93 5.05 12.16
C VAL A 112 7.38 4.79 11.75
N GLN A 113 8.22 4.48 12.73
CA GLN A 113 9.67 4.25 12.53
C GLN A 113 10.02 2.77 12.39
N CYS A 114 9.22 1.89 12.98
CA CYS A 114 9.42 0.44 12.92
C CYS A 114 8.09 -0.29 13.13
N ALA A 115 8.02 -1.51 12.61
CA ALA A 115 6.88 -2.41 12.79
C ALA A 115 7.37 -3.85 12.68
N GLU A 116 6.67 -4.79 13.34
CA GLU A 116 6.98 -6.21 13.22
C GLU A 116 6.52 -6.74 11.87
N PRO A 117 7.40 -7.32 11.03
CA PRO A 117 7.02 -7.79 9.70
C PRO A 117 6.27 -9.11 9.70
N THR A 118 6.36 -9.91 10.77
CA THR A 118 5.82 -11.27 10.80
C THR A 118 4.73 -11.46 11.84
N LEU A 119 3.84 -12.41 11.58
CA LEU A 119 2.99 -13.05 12.57
C LEU A 119 3.14 -14.55 12.40
N GLU A 120 3.67 -15.19 13.42
CA GLU A 120 3.92 -16.63 13.42
C GLU A 120 2.93 -17.34 14.34
N THR A 121 2.43 -18.45 13.87
CA THR A 121 1.60 -19.40 14.61
C THR A 121 2.05 -20.82 14.26
N ASP A 122 1.58 -21.82 14.95
CA ASP A 122 1.96 -23.22 14.66
C ASP A 122 1.49 -23.69 13.27
N CYS A 123 0.48 -23.06 12.68
CA CYS A 123 -0.12 -23.51 11.42
C CYS A 123 0.25 -22.62 10.22
N PHE A 124 0.73 -21.38 10.43
CA PHE A 124 1.13 -20.48 9.34
C PHE A 124 2.07 -19.37 9.81
N THR A 125 2.79 -18.79 8.84
CA THR A 125 3.54 -17.56 9.01
C THR A 125 3.04 -16.52 8.02
N LEU A 126 2.53 -15.39 8.52
CA LEU A 126 2.24 -14.21 7.71
C LEU A 126 3.47 -13.32 7.67
N ARG A 127 3.91 -12.92 6.47
CA ARG A 127 4.99 -11.95 6.27
C ARG A 127 4.48 -10.74 5.52
N THR A 128 4.93 -9.56 5.95
CA THR A 128 4.68 -8.29 5.28
C THR A 128 6.00 -7.70 4.78
N GLU A 129 6.02 -7.20 3.57
CA GLU A 129 7.06 -6.29 3.12
C GLU A 129 6.72 -4.90 3.59
N GLN A 130 7.70 -4.17 4.08
CA GLN A 130 7.46 -2.91 4.76
C GLN A 130 8.28 -1.80 4.15
N ALA A 131 7.63 -0.66 3.93
CA ALA A 131 8.29 0.59 3.60
C ALA A 131 7.91 1.64 4.64
N PHE A 132 8.89 2.42 5.08
CA PHE A 132 8.71 3.49 6.06
C PHE A 132 9.03 4.82 5.37
N LEU A 133 8.04 5.69 5.23
CA LEU A 133 8.25 6.99 4.59
C LEU A 133 9.24 7.88 5.35
N SER A 134 9.40 7.65 6.66
CA SER A 134 10.43 8.29 7.47
C SER A 134 11.87 7.97 7.04
N HIS A 135 12.10 6.81 6.42
CA HIS A 135 13.41 6.35 5.99
C HIS A 135 13.72 6.70 4.52
N ILE A 136 12.73 7.19 3.77
CA ILE A 136 12.88 7.53 2.35
C ILE A 136 13.46 8.95 2.26
N ASP A 137 14.56 9.09 1.51
CA ASP A 137 15.23 10.36 1.29
C ASP A 137 14.28 11.41 0.67
N GLY A 138 14.41 12.66 1.12
CA GLY A 138 13.55 13.78 0.69
C GLY A 138 13.53 14.02 -0.83
N GLU A 139 14.61 13.69 -1.54
CA GLU A 139 14.66 13.76 -3.01
C GLU A 139 13.78 12.70 -3.68
N ILE A 140 13.75 11.49 -3.14
CA ILE A 140 12.88 10.39 -3.63
C ILE A 140 11.43 10.76 -3.37
N ARG A 141 11.11 11.33 -2.21
CA ARG A 141 9.75 11.80 -1.89
C ARG A 141 9.24 12.82 -2.91
N LYS A 142 10.06 13.77 -3.32
CA LYS A 142 9.71 14.78 -4.34
C LYS A 142 9.46 14.14 -5.71
N LYS A 143 10.28 13.17 -6.12
CA LYS A 143 10.13 12.48 -7.42
C LYS A 143 8.90 11.56 -7.49
N THR A 144 8.49 11.00 -6.38
CA THR A 144 7.37 10.05 -6.33
C THR A 144 6.02 10.71 -6.05
N GLY A 145 5.99 12.02 -5.78
CA GLY A 145 4.75 12.75 -5.47
C GLY A 145 4.07 12.33 -4.18
N ILE A 146 4.81 11.68 -3.27
CA ILE A 146 4.29 11.29 -1.96
C ILE A 146 4.31 12.53 -1.05
N PHE A 147 3.19 13.21 -0.99
CA PHE A 147 2.99 14.29 -0.03
C PHE A 147 2.61 13.71 1.33
N THR A 148 3.52 13.79 2.28
CA THR A 148 3.16 13.57 3.69
C THR A 148 2.34 14.77 4.18
N HIS A 149 1.13 14.54 4.65
CA HIS A 149 0.37 15.53 5.39
C HIS A 149 1.07 15.78 6.74
N GLY A 150 1.80 16.86 6.81
CA GLY A 150 2.45 17.28 8.06
C GLY A 150 3.64 18.19 7.79
N GLY A 151 3.42 19.48 7.70
CA GLY A 151 4.51 20.47 7.60
C GLY A 151 4.22 21.48 6.50
N ILE A 152 3.58 22.51 6.93
CA ILE A 152 3.26 23.77 6.27
C ILE A 152 4.55 24.52 5.96
N GLU A 153 4.53 25.20 4.80
CA GLU A 153 5.24 26.40 4.45
C GLU A 153 6.76 26.32 4.24
N GLU A 154 7.13 26.25 2.99
CA GLU A 154 8.14 27.16 2.46
C GLU A 154 7.70 27.67 1.07
N GLU A 155 7.49 28.96 0.98
CA GLU A 155 7.26 29.71 -0.25
C GLU A 155 8.36 29.39 -1.27
N VAL A 156 7.97 28.74 -2.36
CA VAL A 156 8.85 28.64 -3.53
C VAL A 156 8.80 30.00 -4.23
N SER A 157 9.76 30.86 -3.94
CA SER A 157 10.02 32.06 -4.71
C SER A 157 10.51 31.65 -6.12
N ILE A 158 9.66 31.89 -7.10
CA ILE A 158 10.00 31.74 -8.51
C ILE A 158 10.96 32.87 -8.87
N PRO A 159 12.18 32.57 -9.40
CA PRO A 159 13.05 33.63 -9.89
C PRO A 159 12.45 34.24 -11.17
N LYS A 160 12.19 35.53 -11.14
CA LYS A 160 11.82 36.30 -12.32
C LYS A 160 12.99 36.28 -13.29
N ARG A 161 12.75 35.76 -14.51
CA ARG A 161 13.66 35.93 -15.62
C ARG A 161 13.64 37.38 -16.07
N ASN A 162 14.79 38.00 -16.09
CA ASN A 162 15.09 39.22 -16.89
C ASN A 162 15.25 38.85 -18.36
#